data_3b087fab81dbc34fc6305fa46e1f41ea
#
_entry.id   3b087fab81dbc34fc6305fa46e1f41ea
#
_cell.length_a   1.000
_cell.length_b   1.000
_cell.length_c   1.000
_cell.angle_alpha   90.00
_cell.angle_beta   90.00
_cell.angle_gamma   90.00
#
_symmetry.space_group_name_H-M   'P 1'
#
loop_
_entity.id
_entity.type
_entity.pdbx_description
1 polymer ?
#
loop_
_entity_poly.entity_id
_entity_poly.type
_entity_poly.pdbx_seq_one_letter_code
_entity_poly.pdbx_strand_id
1 'polypeptide(L)'
;FMRCAHYQDMEGWPDYWLGFPPLMHPTHAVAPCLMLLGKRPETVYCKGSGRVRKEVEAPYGCPYAFESALISLKDSDVSIEMARFLYHVARGYTESFNIYGERKSFEWQQLESEQPVLFSMALGANAEHVMNDYGRGGLVTEERIQIPDYADRLPAEIGRFTKQTVYDDSNPHLSFLQGGGHGGSHPHLVHEFVRSILEDRTPVPSDIDGAYWTGVGICAHQSAMDGGVVKRVPVFE
;
A
#
# COMPACT_ATOMS: atom_id res chain seq x y z
N PHE A 1 -7.15 -11.69 -7.15
CA PHE A 1 -7.49 -10.97 -5.91
C PHE A 1 -6.24 -10.32 -5.33
N MET A 2 -6.38 -9.11 -4.79
CA MET A 2 -5.30 -8.45 -4.08
C MET A 2 -5.78 -8.00 -2.70
N ARG A 3 -4.85 -7.93 -1.76
CA ARG A 3 -5.07 -7.39 -0.42
C ARG A 3 -3.97 -6.38 -0.13
N CYS A 4 -4.32 -5.24 0.45
CA CYS A 4 -3.34 -4.25 0.89
C CYS A 4 -3.69 -3.71 2.27
N ALA A 5 -2.67 -3.34 3.02
CA ALA A 5 -2.86 -2.83 4.36
C ALA A 5 -1.79 -1.81 4.74
N HIS A 6 -2.21 -0.84 5.55
CA HIS A 6 -1.30 0.03 6.28
C HIS A 6 -1.74 0.12 7.73
N TYR A 7 -0.84 -0.26 8.64
CA TYR A 7 -1.08 -0.21 10.07
C TYR A 7 -0.08 0.72 10.73
N GLN A 8 -0.62 1.70 11.45
CA GLN A 8 0.16 2.69 12.18
C GLN A 8 -0.70 3.21 13.34
N ASP A 9 -0.12 3.38 14.52
CA ASP A 9 -0.75 4.13 15.59
C ASP A 9 -0.21 5.56 15.57
N MET A 10 -1.10 6.52 15.35
CA MET A 10 -0.78 7.94 15.24
C MET A 10 -0.96 8.69 16.57
N GLU A 11 -1.23 7.98 17.66
CA GLU A 11 -1.31 8.62 18.97
C GLU A 11 0.04 9.23 19.35
N GLY A 12 0.03 10.51 19.76
CA GLY A 12 1.26 11.26 20.04
C GLY A 12 1.90 11.97 18.82
N TRP A 13 1.31 11.83 17.65
CA TRP A 13 1.67 12.63 16.49
C TRP A 13 1.11 14.07 16.61
N PRO A 14 1.54 15.01 15.74
CA PRO A 14 1.02 16.39 15.77
C PRO A 14 -0.51 16.44 15.71
N ASP A 15 -1.09 17.42 16.40
CA ASP A 15 -2.53 17.52 16.66
C ASP A 15 -3.43 17.47 15.41
N TYR A 16 -2.92 17.90 14.26
CA TYR A 16 -3.67 17.81 13.00
C TYR A 16 -3.92 16.37 12.50
N TRP A 17 -3.23 15.38 13.07
CA TRP A 17 -3.51 13.97 12.82
C TRP A 17 -4.56 13.39 13.78
N LEU A 18 -4.82 14.07 14.90
CA LEU A 18 -5.71 13.53 15.92
C LEU A 18 -7.12 13.33 15.36
N GLY A 19 -7.57 12.09 15.31
CA GLY A 19 -8.89 11.71 14.80
C GLY A 19 -9.03 11.69 13.28
N PHE A 20 -7.93 11.86 12.54
CA PHE A 20 -7.97 11.77 11.08
C PHE A 20 -8.52 10.39 10.65
N PRO A 21 -9.52 10.34 9.74
CA PRO A 21 -10.13 9.07 9.37
C PRO A 21 -9.16 8.12 8.68
N PRO A 22 -9.15 6.81 9.04
CA PRO A 22 -8.14 5.88 8.53
C PRO A 22 -8.01 5.86 7.01
N LEU A 23 -9.09 5.69 6.27
CA LEU A 23 -9.04 5.60 4.81
C LEU A 23 -9.07 6.95 4.08
N MET A 24 -9.12 8.09 4.75
CA MET A 24 -8.83 9.37 4.09
C MET A 24 -7.34 9.58 3.79
N HIS A 25 -6.47 8.67 4.27
CA HIS A 25 -5.06 8.60 3.88
C HIS A 25 -4.72 7.19 3.35
N PRO A 26 -5.23 6.78 2.18
CA PRO A 26 -5.20 5.40 1.71
C PRO A 26 -3.95 5.06 0.89
N THR A 27 -3.20 6.06 0.41
CA THR A 27 -2.14 5.91 -0.59
C THR A 27 -1.08 4.89 -0.19
N HIS A 28 -0.68 4.87 1.08
CA HIS A 28 0.26 3.90 1.63
C HIS A 28 -0.20 2.43 1.50
N ALA A 29 -1.50 2.20 1.40
CA ALA A 29 -2.04 0.86 1.24
C ALA A 29 -2.35 0.55 -0.25
N VAL A 30 -3.16 1.40 -0.90
CA VAL A 30 -3.80 1.07 -2.18
C VAL A 30 -2.91 1.31 -3.40
N ALA A 31 -1.96 2.24 -3.32
CA ALA A 31 -1.16 2.65 -4.47
C ALA A 31 -0.45 1.48 -5.16
N PRO A 32 0.25 0.56 -4.46
CA PRO A 32 0.90 -0.57 -5.12
C PRO A 32 -0.06 -1.44 -5.93
N CYS A 33 -1.26 -1.71 -5.39
CA CYS A 33 -2.25 -2.55 -6.05
C CYS A 33 -2.79 -1.90 -7.32
N LEU A 34 -3.18 -0.63 -7.26
CA LEU A 34 -3.72 0.08 -8.42
C LEU A 34 -2.64 0.29 -9.50
N MET A 35 -1.39 0.59 -9.09
CA MET A 35 -0.28 0.73 -10.02
C MET A 35 0.04 -0.56 -10.76
N LEU A 36 0.12 -1.68 -10.05
CA LEU A 36 0.43 -2.99 -10.65
C LEU A 36 -0.65 -3.45 -11.63
N LEU A 37 -1.92 -3.15 -11.33
CA LEU A 37 -3.04 -3.52 -12.20
C LEU A 37 -3.24 -2.56 -13.36
N GLY A 38 -2.80 -1.30 -13.25
CA GLY A 38 -3.09 -0.26 -14.24
C GLY A 38 -4.59 -0.05 -14.44
N LYS A 39 -5.40 -0.27 -13.40
CA LYS A 39 -6.86 -0.20 -13.45
C LYS A 39 -7.39 0.88 -12.51
N ARG A 40 -8.51 1.48 -12.90
CA ARG A 40 -9.20 2.51 -12.12
C ARG A 40 -10.19 1.88 -11.15
N PRO A 41 -10.27 2.35 -9.88
CA PRO A 41 -11.34 1.93 -8.98
C PRO A 41 -12.69 2.46 -9.49
N GLU A 42 -13.73 1.63 -9.43
CA GLU A 42 -15.06 2.01 -9.87
C GLU A 42 -16.03 2.18 -8.70
N THR A 43 -16.05 1.20 -7.80
CA THR A 43 -16.90 1.24 -6.61
C THR A 43 -16.14 0.74 -5.39
N VAL A 44 -16.58 1.20 -4.22
CA VAL A 44 -16.02 0.76 -2.94
C VAL A 44 -17.12 0.57 -1.90
N TYR A 45 -17.00 -0.51 -1.14
CA TYR A 45 -17.74 -0.79 0.08
C TYR A 45 -16.77 -0.75 1.27
N CYS A 46 -17.18 -0.17 2.39
CA CYS A 46 -16.32 -0.09 3.56
C CYS A 46 -17.10 -0.24 4.87
N LYS A 47 -16.44 -0.81 5.87
CA LYS A 47 -16.86 -0.84 7.26
C LYS A 47 -15.78 -0.30 8.17
N GLY A 48 -16.22 0.53 9.13
CA GLY A 48 -15.39 0.94 10.24
C GLY A 48 -15.48 -0.02 11.42
N SER A 49 -14.42 -0.09 12.22
CA SER A 49 -14.33 -0.94 13.41
C SER A 49 -13.43 -0.29 14.46
N GLY A 50 -13.59 -0.70 15.73
CA GLY A 50 -12.83 -0.14 16.85
C GLY A 50 -13.21 1.31 17.14
N ARG A 51 -13.98 1.53 18.21
CA ARG A 51 -14.41 2.89 18.57
C ARG A 51 -13.27 3.63 19.27
N VAL A 52 -12.91 4.78 18.74
CA VAL A 52 -11.94 5.68 19.37
C VAL A 52 -12.56 6.44 20.55
N ARG A 53 -11.71 7.02 21.39
CA ARG A 53 -12.15 7.91 22.49
C ARG A 53 -12.77 9.19 21.92
N LYS A 54 -13.65 9.83 22.67
CA LYS A 54 -14.36 11.06 22.24
C LYS A 54 -13.41 12.20 21.84
N GLU A 55 -12.30 12.33 22.54
CA GLU A 55 -11.29 13.35 22.27
C GLU A 55 -10.60 13.12 20.90
N VAL A 56 -10.46 11.86 20.50
CA VAL A 56 -9.92 11.46 19.18
C VAL A 56 -10.98 11.62 18.10
N GLU A 57 -12.25 11.29 18.39
CA GLU A 57 -13.37 11.43 17.45
C GLU A 57 -13.67 12.90 17.11
N ALA A 58 -13.53 13.80 18.08
CA ALA A 58 -14.05 15.17 18.01
C ALA A 58 -13.53 16.03 16.83
N PRO A 59 -12.24 16.01 16.45
CA PRO A 59 -11.73 16.88 15.41
C PRO A 59 -12.33 16.61 14.01
N TYR A 60 -12.55 15.34 13.67
CA TYR A 60 -13.01 14.91 12.33
C TYR A 60 -14.36 14.18 12.36
N GLY A 61 -14.90 13.89 13.52
CA GLY A 61 -16.17 13.16 13.65
C GLY A 61 -16.09 11.69 13.24
N CYS A 62 -14.88 11.13 13.10
CA CYS A 62 -14.69 9.73 12.77
C CYS A 62 -14.62 8.86 14.03
N PRO A 63 -15.59 7.95 14.25
CA PRO A 63 -15.60 7.11 15.44
C PRO A 63 -14.67 5.89 15.34
N TYR A 64 -14.03 5.66 14.20
CA TYR A 64 -13.34 4.41 13.89
C TYR A 64 -11.83 4.51 14.02
N ALA A 65 -11.22 3.53 14.71
CA ALA A 65 -9.77 3.35 14.75
C ALA A 65 -9.25 2.64 13.48
N PHE A 66 -10.11 1.86 12.85
CA PHE A 66 -9.84 0.99 11.72
C PHE A 66 -10.95 1.05 10.68
N GLU A 67 -10.57 1.04 9.42
CA GLU A 67 -11.50 0.90 8.30
C GLU A 67 -11.00 -0.19 7.34
N SER A 68 -11.94 -1.04 6.85
CA SER A 68 -11.68 -2.07 5.86
C SER A 68 -12.65 -1.94 4.69
N ALA A 69 -12.10 -1.95 3.49
CA ALA A 69 -12.83 -1.71 2.26
C ALA A 69 -12.62 -2.83 1.24
N LEU A 70 -13.65 -3.06 0.43
CA LEU A 70 -13.59 -3.89 -0.77
C LEU A 70 -13.82 -3.00 -1.99
N ILE A 71 -12.87 -3.01 -2.92
CA ILE A 71 -12.83 -2.16 -4.09
C ILE A 71 -13.07 -3.01 -5.34
N SER A 72 -14.01 -2.58 -6.18
CA SER A 72 -14.21 -3.12 -7.53
C SER A 72 -13.53 -2.18 -8.54
N LEU A 73 -12.95 -2.78 -9.55
CA LEU A 73 -12.20 -2.07 -10.59
C LEU A 73 -12.99 -2.01 -11.90
N LYS A 74 -12.82 -0.94 -12.63
CA LYS A 74 -13.43 -0.77 -13.95
C LYS A 74 -12.86 -1.80 -14.93
N ASP A 75 -13.74 -2.46 -15.67
CA ASP A 75 -13.38 -3.46 -16.70
C ASP A 75 -12.42 -4.54 -16.17
N SER A 76 -12.68 -5.04 -14.96
CA SER A 76 -11.89 -6.09 -14.32
C SER A 76 -12.74 -6.90 -13.34
N ASP A 77 -12.48 -8.19 -13.26
CA ASP A 77 -13.02 -9.11 -12.26
C ASP A 77 -12.14 -9.20 -10.99
N VAL A 78 -10.98 -8.54 -11.01
CA VAL A 78 -10.10 -8.45 -9.83
C VAL A 78 -10.69 -7.48 -8.82
N SER A 79 -10.78 -7.90 -7.58
CA SER A 79 -11.11 -7.03 -6.45
C SER A 79 -9.92 -6.83 -5.52
N ILE A 80 -9.92 -5.68 -4.82
CA ILE A 80 -8.89 -5.32 -3.84
C ILE A 80 -9.54 -5.19 -2.46
N GLU A 81 -9.02 -5.91 -1.47
CA GLU A 81 -9.27 -5.64 -0.06
C GLU A 81 -8.24 -4.62 0.45
N MET A 82 -8.71 -3.53 1.03
CA MET A 82 -7.86 -2.47 1.61
C MET A 82 -8.20 -2.28 3.09
N ALA A 83 -7.19 -2.35 3.94
CA ALA A 83 -7.32 -2.24 5.39
C ALA A 83 -6.38 -1.19 5.97
N ARG A 84 -6.86 -0.34 6.88
CA ARG A 84 -6.04 0.67 7.53
C ARG A 84 -6.39 0.88 8.99
N PHE A 85 -5.36 0.84 9.86
CA PHE A 85 -5.39 1.37 11.22
C PHE A 85 -4.67 2.71 11.29
N LEU A 86 -5.24 3.65 12.07
CA LEU A 86 -4.55 4.88 12.48
C LEU A 86 -4.46 5.05 13.99
N TYR A 87 -5.22 4.27 14.75
CA TYR A 87 -5.25 4.34 16.21
C TYR A 87 -5.47 2.95 16.80
N HIS A 88 -5.11 2.78 18.06
CA HIS A 88 -5.44 1.62 18.89
C HIS A 88 -4.97 0.28 18.29
N VAL A 89 -3.81 0.25 17.68
CA VAL A 89 -3.23 -0.97 17.13
C VAL A 89 -1.87 -1.27 17.73
N ALA A 90 -1.75 -2.38 18.42
CA ALA A 90 -0.48 -2.88 18.95
C ALA A 90 0.30 -3.63 17.83
N ARG A 91 0.54 -2.97 16.72
CA ARG A 91 1.30 -3.45 15.55
C ARG A 91 2.28 -2.35 15.14
N GLY A 92 3.54 -2.68 15.00
CA GLY A 92 4.51 -1.75 14.42
C GLY A 92 4.10 -1.30 13.02
N TYR A 93 4.66 -0.19 12.59
CA TYR A 93 4.42 0.34 11.25
C TYR A 93 4.58 -0.75 10.18
N THR A 94 3.63 -0.83 9.27
CA THR A 94 3.72 -1.69 8.10
C THR A 94 2.89 -1.13 6.94
N GLU A 95 3.45 -1.21 5.76
CA GLU A 95 2.78 -1.05 4.48
C GLU A 95 2.93 -2.38 3.75
N SER A 96 1.83 -2.98 3.34
CA SER A 96 1.89 -4.32 2.77
C SER A 96 0.86 -4.52 1.67
N PHE A 97 1.18 -5.41 0.75
CA PHE A 97 0.22 -5.92 -0.21
C PHE A 97 0.49 -7.39 -0.51
N ASN A 98 -0.58 -8.11 -0.81
CA ASN A 98 -0.54 -9.50 -1.23
C ASN A 98 -1.28 -9.64 -2.55
N ILE A 99 -0.80 -10.54 -3.40
CA ILE A 99 -1.38 -10.83 -4.71
C ILE A 99 -1.66 -12.33 -4.77
N TYR A 100 -2.89 -12.68 -5.11
CA TYR A 100 -3.32 -14.07 -5.23
C TYR A 100 -3.77 -14.33 -6.66
N GLY A 101 -2.97 -15.06 -7.41
CA GLY A 101 -3.23 -15.47 -8.77
C GLY A 101 -3.29 -16.99 -8.91
N GLU A 102 -3.74 -17.46 -10.05
CA GLU A 102 -3.91 -18.89 -10.32
C GLU A 102 -2.61 -19.67 -10.32
N ARG A 103 -1.54 -19.06 -10.81
CA ARG A 103 -0.23 -19.72 -11.01
C ARG A 103 0.84 -19.25 -10.05
N LYS A 104 0.74 -18.00 -9.62
CA LYS A 104 1.66 -17.38 -8.67
C LYS A 104 0.91 -16.51 -7.69
N SER A 105 1.40 -16.50 -6.46
CA SER A 105 0.93 -15.58 -5.42
C SER A 105 2.14 -14.96 -4.74
N PHE A 106 1.95 -13.74 -4.28
CA PHE A 106 2.97 -13.00 -3.54
C PHE A 106 2.38 -12.58 -2.20
N GLU A 107 3.12 -12.84 -1.12
CA GLU A 107 2.77 -12.36 0.20
C GLU A 107 3.88 -11.51 0.80
N TRP A 108 3.50 -10.32 1.28
CA TRP A 108 4.38 -9.45 2.01
C TRP A 108 4.79 -10.09 3.34
N GLN A 109 6.01 -9.80 3.78
CA GLN A 109 6.51 -10.28 5.07
C GLN A 109 5.67 -9.76 6.25
N GLN A 110 5.59 -10.54 7.32
CA GLN A 110 4.91 -10.11 8.55
C GLN A 110 5.77 -9.19 9.42
N LEU A 111 7.08 -9.41 9.45
CA LEU A 111 8.03 -8.58 10.16
C LEU A 111 8.99 -7.91 9.18
N GLU A 112 9.39 -6.67 9.45
CA GLU A 112 10.33 -5.93 8.58
C GLU A 112 11.69 -6.61 8.42
N SER A 113 12.07 -7.50 9.34
CA SER A 113 13.29 -8.31 9.27
C SER A 113 13.19 -9.54 8.38
N GLU A 114 12.00 -9.88 7.91
CA GLU A 114 11.74 -11.03 7.06
C GLU A 114 11.78 -10.65 5.58
N GLN A 115 11.67 -11.66 4.73
CA GLN A 115 11.54 -11.50 3.29
C GLN A 115 10.14 -11.89 2.84
N PRO A 116 9.59 -11.24 1.81
CA PRO A 116 8.33 -11.66 1.21
C PRO A 116 8.45 -13.04 0.56
N VAL A 117 7.31 -13.69 0.38
CA VAL A 117 7.23 -15.05 -0.15
C VAL A 117 6.54 -15.04 -1.51
N LEU A 118 7.17 -15.69 -2.48
CA LEU A 118 6.59 -16.01 -3.77
C LEU A 118 6.15 -17.48 -3.78
N PHE A 119 4.87 -17.70 -4.00
CA PHE A 119 4.30 -19.03 -4.24
C PHE A 119 4.21 -19.27 -5.73
N SER A 120 4.61 -20.46 -6.18
CA SER A 120 4.53 -20.84 -7.59
C SER A 120 3.94 -22.23 -7.71
N MET A 121 2.88 -22.35 -8.52
CA MET A 121 2.25 -23.65 -8.80
C MET A 121 2.97 -24.32 -9.97
N ALA A 122 3.47 -25.53 -9.75
CA ALA A 122 4.01 -26.34 -10.82
C ALA A 122 2.86 -26.82 -11.74
N LEU A 123 2.94 -26.41 -13.00
CA LEU A 123 2.03 -26.86 -14.06
C LEU A 123 2.82 -27.73 -15.05
N GLY A 124 2.44 -28.98 -15.20
CA GLY A 124 3.09 -29.90 -16.15
C GLY A 124 2.24 -31.13 -16.38
N ALA A 125 2.64 -31.95 -17.36
CA ALA A 125 1.94 -33.18 -17.74
C ALA A 125 1.73 -34.19 -16.60
N ASN A 126 2.49 -34.06 -15.51
CA ASN A 126 2.36 -34.88 -14.31
C ASN A 126 1.52 -34.24 -13.20
N ALA A 127 1.03 -33.01 -13.38
CA ALA A 127 0.22 -32.31 -12.37
C ALA A 127 -1.13 -32.99 -12.09
N GLU A 128 -1.64 -33.69 -13.07
CA GLU A 128 -2.90 -34.44 -12.95
C GLU A 128 -2.79 -35.70 -12.06
N HIS A 129 -1.57 -36.18 -11.81
CA HIS A 129 -1.31 -37.42 -11.08
C HIS A 129 -0.84 -37.22 -9.64
N VAL A 130 -0.56 -35.98 -9.24
CA VAL A 130 -0.11 -35.63 -7.87
C VAL A 130 -1.28 -35.01 -7.10
N MET A 131 -2.37 -35.73 -6.97
CA MET A 131 -3.38 -35.41 -5.97
C MET A 131 -2.97 -36.04 -4.65
N ASN A 132 -2.46 -35.24 -3.74
CA ASN A 132 -2.31 -35.61 -2.34
C ASN A 132 -3.53 -35.13 -1.55
N ASP A 133 -3.54 -35.33 -0.24
CA ASP A 133 -4.62 -34.91 0.66
C ASP A 133 -4.89 -33.38 0.64
N TYR A 134 -4.00 -32.62 0.03
CA TYR A 134 -4.09 -31.15 -0.12
C TYR A 134 -4.51 -30.73 -1.55
N GLY A 135 -4.87 -31.66 -2.41
CA GLY A 135 -5.25 -31.38 -3.79
C GLY A 135 -4.15 -30.64 -4.55
N ARG A 136 -4.51 -29.59 -5.31
CA ARG A 136 -3.55 -28.76 -6.07
C ARG A 136 -2.51 -28.06 -5.19
N GLY A 137 -2.80 -27.83 -3.89
CA GLY A 137 -1.86 -27.20 -2.96
C GLY A 137 -0.55 -27.97 -2.80
N GLY A 138 -0.55 -29.29 -3.02
CA GLY A 138 0.69 -30.10 -2.99
C GLY A 138 1.66 -29.85 -4.15
N LEU A 139 1.26 -29.04 -5.14
CA LEU A 139 2.10 -28.65 -6.27
C LEU A 139 2.70 -27.24 -6.11
N VAL A 140 2.46 -26.57 -5.01
CA VAL A 140 2.94 -25.22 -4.74
C VAL A 140 4.33 -25.28 -4.12
N THR A 141 5.26 -24.51 -4.68
CA THR A 141 6.57 -24.25 -4.10
C THR A 141 6.62 -22.84 -3.50
N GLU A 142 7.38 -22.68 -2.44
CA GLU A 142 7.56 -21.44 -1.71
C GLU A 142 9.00 -20.95 -1.85
N GLU A 143 9.17 -19.68 -2.16
CA GLU A 143 10.45 -19.03 -2.28
C GLU A 143 10.45 -17.70 -1.52
N ARG A 144 11.39 -17.51 -0.59
CA ARG A 144 11.65 -16.19 -0.01
C ARG A 144 12.49 -15.38 -0.99
N ILE A 145 11.98 -14.21 -1.37
CA ILE A 145 12.62 -13.38 -2.39
C ILE A 145 13.23 -12.13 -1.76
N GLN A 146 14.40 -11.75 -2.25
CA GLN A 146 15.01 -10.48 -1.90
C GLN A 146 14.58 -9.41 -2.89
N ILE A 147 14.02 -8.31 -2.36
CA ILE A 147 13.63 -7.17 -3.18
C ILE A 147 14.83 -6.23 -3.30
N PRO A 148 15.29 -5.94 -4.52
CA PRO A 148 16.39 -5.00 -4.75
C PRO A 148 15.93 -3.56 -4.54
N ASP A 149 16.84 -2.70 -4.09
CA ASP A 149 16.58 -1.26 -3.93
C ASP A 149 16.69 -0.46 -5.24
N TYR A 150 17.21 -1.09 -6.29
CA TYR A 150 17.45 -0.48 -7.61
C TYR A 150 18.25 0.84 -7.57
N ALA A 151 19.12 1.02 -6.58
CA ALA A 151 19.95 2.20 -6.44
C ALA A 151 20.83 2.50 -7.69
N ASP A 152 21.21 1.44 -8.40
CA ASP A 152 21.97 1.48 -9.66
C ASP A 152 21.21 2.14 -10.83
N ARG A 153 19.88 2.29 -10.72
CA ARG A 153 19.05 2.99 -11.70
C ARG A 153 19.01 4.51 -11.48
N LEU A 154 19.60 4.98 -10.39
CA LEU A 154 19.65 6.38 -10.01
C LEU A 154 21.05 6.96 -10.28
N PRO A 155 21.17 8.28 -10.54
CA PRO A 155 22.45 8.96 -10.47
C PRO A 155 23.18 8.66 -9.15
N ALA A 156 24.49 8.47 -9.20
CA ALA A 156 25.29 8.04 -8.05
C ALA A 156 25.13 8.96 -6.82
N GLU A 157 24.94 10.27 -7.07
CA GLU A 157 24.78 11.29 -6.04
C GLU A 157 23.52 11.10 -5.21
N ILE A 158 22.45 10.53 -5.80
CA ILE A 158 21.17 10.32 -5.13
C ILE A 158 20.90 8.84 -4.81
N GLY A 159 21.56 7.90 -5.47
CA GLY A 159 21.39 6.46 -5.24
C GLY A 159 21.67 6.03 -3.81
N ARG A 160 22.56 6.71 -3.10
CA ARG A 160 22.85 6.48 -1.68
C ARG A 160 21.64 6.66 -0.76
N PHE A 161 20.65 7.45 -1.15
CA PHE A 161 19.47 7.73 -0.35
C PHE A 161 18.42 6.62 -0.37
N THR A 162 18.59 5.56 -1.16
CA THR A 162 17.78 4.34 -1.08
C THR A 162 18.00 3.59 0.23
N LYS A 163 19.12 3.88 0.94
CA LYS A 163 19.47 3.25 2.21
C LYS A 163 19.41 4.27 3.35
N GLN A 164 19.16 3.76 4.56
CA GLN A 164 19.20 4.59 5.75
C GLN A 164 20.65 4.99 6.06
N THR A 165 20.97 6.26 5.91
CA THR A 165 22.31 6.81 6.12
C THR A 165 22.25 8.12 6.90
N VAL A 166 23.31 8.43 7.66
CA VAL A 166 23.57 9.79 8.15
C VAL A 166 24.08 10.61 6.97
N TYR A 167 23.47 11.75 6.74
CA TYR A 167 23.62 12.44 5.47
C TYR A 167 24.88 13.27 5.34
N ASP A 168 25.06 14.27 6.18
CA ASP A 168 26.18 15.22 6.08
C ASP A 168 26.47 15.82 7.44
N ASP A 169 27.60 15.42 8.04
CA ASP A 169 28.03 15.89 9.36
C ASP A 169 28.47 17.37 9.35
N SER A 170 28.80 17.92 8.18
CA SER A 170 29.14 19.32 8.03
C SER A 170 27.96 20.27 7.99
N ASN A 171 26.76 19.72 7.78
CA ASN A 171 25.50 20.44 7.76
C ASN A 171 24.53 19.88 8.82
N PRO A 172 24.70 20.18 10.11
CA PRO A 172 23.93 19.55 11.20
C PRO A 172 22.43 19.80 11.11
N HIS A 173 21.97 20.84 10.41
CA HIS A 173 20.55 21.07 10.14
C HIS A 173 19.95 20.08 9.11
N LEU A 174 20.80 19.39 8.35
CA LEU A 174 20.43 18.30 7.44
C LEU A 174 20.73 16.92 8.04
N SER A 175 21.36 16.85 9.20
CA SER A 175 21.90 15.64 9.82
C SER A 175 20.86 14.81 10.60
N PHE A 176 19.62 14.77 10.17
CA PHE A 176 18.74 13.70 10.59
C PHE A 176 18.89 12.50 9.65
N LEU A 177 18.54 11.33 10.13
CA LEU A 177 18.56 10.11 9.32
C LEU A 177 17.77 10.33 8.02
N GLN A 178 18.48 10.38 6.92
CA GLN A 178 17.90 10.53 5.59
C GLN A 178 18.11 9.25 4.79
N GLY A 179 17.24 9.02 3.83
CA GLY A 179 17.27 7.82 3.03
C GLY A 179 16.63 6.62 3.71
N GLY A 180 16.38 5.61 2.93
CA GLY A 180 15.73 4.36 3.35
C GLY A 180 14.25 4.47 3.71
N GLY A 181 13.68 5.66 3.78
CA GLY A 181 12.25 5.86 4.03
C GLY A 181 11.40 5.15 2.98
N HIS A 182 10.32 4.49 3.41
CA HIS A 182 9.45 3.68 2.54
C HIS A 182 10.24 2.70 1.66
N GLY A 183 11.14 1.93 2.29
CA GLY A 183 11.96 0.94 1.57
C GLY A 183 12.94 1.53 0.55
N GLY A 184 13.29 2.82 0.67
CA GLY A 184 14.20 3.50 -0.25
C GLY A 184 13.54 4.09 -1.49
N SER A 185 12.22 4.18 -1.55
CA SER A 185 11.48 4.64 -2.74
C SER A 185 11.56 6.15 -2.99
N HIS A 186 11.79 6.97 -1.97
CA HIS A 186 11.77 8.44 -2.09
C HIS A 186 12.69 9.00 -3.19
N PRO A 187 14.00 8.62 -3.27
CA PRO A 187 14.86 9.14 -4.34
C PRO A 187 14.37 8.72 -5.73
N HIS A 188 13.75 7.54 -5.88
CA HIS A 188 13.17 7.13 -7.16
C HIS A 188 12.00 8.02 -7.56
N LEU A 189 11.09 8.34 -6.65
CA LEU A 189 9.94 9.22 -6.93
C LEU A 189 10.39 10.62 -7.30
N VAL A 190 11.34 11.19 -6.56
CA VAL A 190 11.89 12.52 -6.88
C VAL A 190 12.62 12.52 -8.23
N HIS A 191 13.42 11.50 -8.49
CA HIS A 191 14.13 11.35 -9.77
C HIS A 191 13.16 11.23 -10.95
N GLU A 192 12.10 10.40 -10.81
CA GLU A 192 11.07 10.25 -11.83
C GLU A 192 10.36 11.59 -12.11
N PHE A 193 10.01 12.34 -11.06
CA PHE A 193 9.39 13.65 -11.21
C PHE A 193 10.30 14.63 -11.96
N VAL A 194 11.57 14.73 -11.58
CA VAL A 194 12.54 15.61 -12.26
C VAL A 194 12.74 15.18 -13.72
N ARG A 195 12.88 13.87 -13.96
CA ARG A 195 13.00 13.32 -15.32
C ARG A 195 11.79 13.63 -16.20
N SER A 196 10.58 13.53 -15.64
CA SER A 196 9.37 13.84 -16.40
C SER A 196 9.34 15.29 -16.90
N ILE A 197 9.82 16.23 -16.09
CA ILE A 197 9.95 17.63 -16.47
C ILE A 197 11.01 17.83 -17.59
N LEU A 198 12.18 17.22 -17.42
CA LEU A 198 13.28 17.36 -18.38
C LEU A 198 12.96 16.69 -19.73
N GLU A 199 12.16 15.65 -19.72
CA GLU A 199 11.79 14.83 -20.89
C GLU A 199 10.44 15.25 -21.50
N ASP A 200 9.77 16.25 -20.93
CA ASP A 200 8.45 16.74 -21.35
C ASP A 200 7.42 15.59 -21.48
N ARG A 201 7.31 14.78 -20.43
CA ARG A 201 6.39 13.63 -20.38
C ARG A 201 5.64 13.57 -19.05
N THR A 202 4.54 12.85 -19.04
CA THR A 202 3.81 12.54 -17.81
C THR A 202 4.66 11.68 -16.86
N PRO A 203 4.77 12.02 -15.56
CA PRO A 203 5.43 11.17 -14.58
C PRO A 203 4.64 9.88 -14.30
N VAL A 204 5.33 8.87 -13.79
CA VAL A 204 4.70 7.64 -13.30
C VAL A 204 5.13 7.41 -11.85
N PRO A 205 4.22 7.54 -10.86
CA PRO A 205 2.78 7.80 -11.00
C PRO A 205 2.45 9.25 -11.45
N SER A 206 1.29 9.40 -12.07
CA SER A 206 0.73 10.69 -12.48
C SER A 206 -0.13 11.34 -11.38
N ASP A 207 -0.52 12.58 -11.59
CA ASP A 207 -1.51 13.30 -10.79
C ASP A 207 -2.87 12.59 -10.79
N ILE A 208 -3.28 12.05 -11.94
CA ILE A 208 -4.52 11.26 -12.08
C ILE A 208 -4.44 9.98 -11.27
N ASP A 209 -3.30 9.27 -11.24
CA ASP A 209 -3.11 8.12 -10.38
C ASP A 209 -3.27 8.51 -8.90
N GLY A 210 -2.64 9.60 -8.48
CA GLY A 210 -2.76 10.14 -7.13
C GLY A 210 -4.20 10.51 -6.76
N ALA A 211 -4.96 11.09 -7.71
CA ALA A 211 -6.37 11.42 -7.53
C ALA A 211 -7.23 10.16 -7.32
N TYR A 212 -7.01 9.09 -8.09
CA TYR A 212 -7.72 7.82 -7.90
C TYR A 212 -7.35 7.14 -6.58
N TRP A 213 -6.06 7.14 -6.19
CA TRP A 213 -5.64 6.55 -4.93
C TRP A 213 -6.28 7.25 -3.74
N THR A 214 -6.31 8.58 -3.76
CA THR A 214 -6.93 9.37 -2.69
C THR A 214 -8.46 9.27 -2.74
N GLY A 215 -9.04 9.39 -3.92
CA GLY A 215 -10.50 9.39 -4.13
C GLY A 215 -11.17 8.10 -3.68
N VAL A 216 -10.56 6.95 -3.93
CA VAL A 216 -11.11 5.67 -3.47
C VAL A 216 -11.15 5.56 -1.96
N GLY A 217 -10.15 6.10 -1.26
CA GLY A 217 -10.14 6.10 0.20
C GLY A 217 -11.18 7.05 0.81
N ILE A 218 -11.35 8.25 0.22
CA ILE A 218 -12.40 9.18 0.62
C ILE A 218 -13.79 8.53 0.47
N CYS A 219 -14.05 7.90 -0.67
CA CYS A 219 -15.29 7.16 -0.91
C CYS A 219 -15.46 5.98 0.06
N ALA A 220 -14.37 5.28 0.40
CA ALA A 220 -14.40 4.21 1.39
C ALA A 220 -14.79 4.73 2.78
N HIS A 221 -14.17 5.82 3.24
CA HIS A 221 -14.56 6.45 4.50
C HIS A 221 -16.04 6.87 4.49
N GLN A 222 -16.52 7.53 3.43
CA GLN A 222 -17.94 7.88 3.28
C GLN A 222 -18.85 6.64 3.33
N SER A 223 -18.43 5.53 2.71
CA SER A 223 -19.16 4.27 2.81
C SER A 223 -19.26 3.78 4.26
N ALA A 224 -18.15 3.81 5.01
CA ALA A 224 -18.14 3.41 6.42
C ALA A 224 -19.06 4.29 7.28
N MET A 225 -19.03 5.60 7.10
CA MET A 225 -19.89 6.56 7.82
C MET A 225 -21.36 6.37 7.48
N ASP A 226 -21.69 5.96 6.26
CA ASP A 226 -23.06 5.66 5.81
C ASP A 226 -23.50 4.20 6.09
N GLY A 227 -22.84 3.54 7.04
CA GLY A 227 -23.22 2.18 7.45
C GLY A 227 -22.83 1.09 6.46
N GLY A 228 -21.94 1.36 5.50
CA GLY A 228 -21.46 0.42 4.49
C GLY A 228 -22.27 0.48 3.18
N VAL A 229 -22.77 1.61 2.81
CA VAL A 229 -23.38 1.82 1.48
C VAL A 229 -22.28 1.88 0.43
N VAL A 230 -22.43 1.13 -0.66
CA VAL A 230 -21.50 1.15 -1.79
C VAL A 230 -21.41 2.57 -2.36
N LYS A 231 -20.21 3.07 -2.54
CA LYS A 231 -19.94 4.37 -3.17
C LYS A 231 -19.29 4.19 -4.54
N ARG A 232 -19.65 5.06 -5.48
CA ARG A 232 -18.93 5.19 -6.75
C ARG A 232 -17.73 6.11 -6.57
N VAL A 233 -16.59 5.70 -7.12
CA VAL A 233 -15.40 6.56 -7.17
C VAL A 233 -15.56 7.53 -8.36
N PRO A 234 -15.35 8.83 -8.17
CA PRO A 234 -15.39 9.81 -9.26
C PRO A 234 -14.41 9.44 -10.39
N VAL A 235 -14.75 9.85 -11.59
CA VAL A 235 -13.84 9.75 -12.75
C VAL A 235 -12.96 11.00 -12.76
N PHE A 236 -11.65 10.79 -12.80
CA PHE A 236 -10.64 11.84 -12.95
C PHE A 236 -10.04 11.78 -14.36
N GLU A 237 -9.90 12.94 -15.01
CA GLU A 237 -9.41 13.09 -16.39
C GLU A 237 -8.31 14.17 -16.46
#